data_49ea0e4e2b3fc0997d19b23bc153948b
#
_entry.id   49ea0e4e2b3fc0997d19b23bc153948b
#
_cell.length_a   1.000
_cell.length_b   1.000
_cell.length_c   1.000
_cell.angle_alpha   90.00
_cell.angle_beta   90.00
_cell.angle_gamma   90.00
#
_symmetry.space_group_name_H-M   'P 1'
#
loop_
_entity.id
_entity.type
_entity.pdbx_description
1 polymer ?
#
loop_
_entity_poly.entity_id
_entity_poly.type
_entity_poly.pdbx_seq_one_letter_code
_entity_poly.pdbx_strand_id
1 'polypeptide(L)'
;VFISLSCHNCPEVVQALNQFALLNDNITSEMIDGGLYQNLISERDIQGVPSVYLNGELFANGKVDAASLIDKLIERDPSLKEANTGVQLPLQDVTVIGGGPAGVASAIYSARKGLKVTVVAESFGGQVKDTMGIENLISVPKTTGPELVGNLMEHVNDYDITLKEHVRVENIEKGNVKTITLSSGEQIRTRSLVVATGARWRELGVPGERENVGNGVAYCPHCDGPFFKGKDVAVIGGGNSGIEAALDLAGIVKSVTVFEFMPTLKADQVLIDQAEKRDNITIIKNAATRQILAENGKVNAIEYQDRSTNEVHTLDLAGVFVQIGL
;
A
#
# COMPACT_ATOMS: atom_id res chain seq x y z
N VAL A 1 -0.61 -23.11 -0.61
CA VAL A 1 -1.06 -21.93 0.16
C VAL A 1 -2.44 -22.19 0.75
N PHE A 2 -2.62 -21.87 2.03
CA PHE A 2 -3.92 -21.89 2.69
C PHE A 2 -4.61 -20.54 2.54
N ILE A 3 -5.88 -20.57 2.15
CA ILE A 3 -6.71 -19.41 1.87
C ILE A 3 -8.08 -19.51 2.55
N SER A 4 -8.84 -18.42 2.48
CA SER A 4 -10.30 -18.41 2.65
C SER A 4 -10.93 -17.67 1.48
N LEU A 5 -12.06 -18.12 1.00
CA LEU A 5 -12.81 -17.47 -0.08
C LEU A 5 -13.31 -16.06 0.29
N SER A 6 -13.40 -15.75 1.60
CA SER A 6 -13.75 -14.42 2.10
C SER A 6 -12.54 -13.52 2.36
N CYS A 7 -11.32 -14.00 2.12
CA CYS A 7 -10.09 -13.26 2.39
C CYS A 7 -9.73 -12.31 1.25
N HIS A 8 -9.72 -11.02 1.49
CA HIS A 8 -9.40 -10.01 0.46
C HIS A 8 -7.94 -10.03 -0.03
N ASN A 9 -7.00 -10.48 0.81
CA ASN A 9 -5.57 -10.53 0.47
C ASN A 9 -5.16 -11.86 -0.20
N CYS A 10 -5.99 -12.90 -0.13
CA CYS A 10 -5.66 -14.21 -0.65
C CYS A 10 -5.48 -14.27 -2.18
N PRO A 11 -6.29 -13.58 -3.00
CA PRO A 11 -6.14 -13.63 -4.44
C PRO A 11 -4.78 -13.15 -4.95
N GLU A 12 -4.23 -12.07 -4.38
CA GLU A 12 -2.94 -11.51 -4.78
C GLU A 12 -1.79 -12.50 -4.52
N VAL A 13 -1.80 -13.13 -3.35
CA VAL A 13 -0.78 -14.13 -2.98
C VAL A 13 -0.88 -15.39 -3.83
N VAL A 14 -2.10 -15.87 -4.10
CA VAL A 14 -2.33 -17.02 -4.97
C VAL A 14 -1.85 -16.75 -6.40
N GLN A 15 -2.15 -15.56 -6.95
CA GLN A 15 -1.68 -15.18 -8.28
C GLN A 15 -0.17 -15.14 -8.38
N ALA A 16 0.52 -14.56 -7.38
CA ALA A 16 1.98 -14.54 -7.34
C ALA A 16 2.58 -15.95 -7.34
N LEU A 17 2.05 -16.85 -6.50
CA LEU A 17 2.52 -18.25 -6.43
C LEU A 17 2.24 -19.03 -7.72
N ASN A 18 1.10 -18.80 -8.36
CA ASN A 18 0.77 -19.42 -9.65
C ASN A 18 1.70 -18.93 -10.77
N GLN A 19 2.10 -17.65 -10.75
CA GLN A 19 3.11 -17.14 -11.68
C GLN A 19 4.45 -17.85 -11.52
N PHE A 20 4.90 -18.14 -10.30
CA PHE A 20 6.14 -18.90 -10.08
C PHE A 20 6.04 -20.30 -10.68
N ALA A 21 4.91 -20.98 -10.49
CA ALA A 21 4.68 -22.31 -11.09
C ALA A 21 4.58 -22.29 -12.62
N LEU A 22 4.07 -21.20 -13.20
CA LEU A 22 4.01 -21.03 -14.67
C LEU A 22 5.40 -20.74 -15.29
N LEU A 23 6.29 -20.10 -14.53
CA LEU A 23 7.61 -19.68 -15.01
C LEU A 23 8.71 -20.71 -14.74
N ASN A 24 8.47 -21.72 -13.90
CA ASN A 24 9.46 -22.71 -13.52
C ASN A 24 8.82 -24.09 -13.28
N ASP A 25 9.12 -25.05 -14.12
CA ASP A 25 8.58 -26.43 -14.10
C ASP A 25 8.92 -27.19 -12.80
N ASN A 26 9.92 -26.73 -12.03
CA ASN A 26 10.27 -27.33 -10.74
C ASN A 26 9.43 -26.78 -9.56
N ILE A 27 8.55 -25.82 -9.81
CA ILE A 27 7.65 -25.25 -8.81
C ILE A 27 6.23 -25.68 -9.09
N THR A 28 5.60 -26.24 -8.07
CA THR A 28 4.15 -26.53 -8.08
C THR A 28 3.45 -25.65 -7.06
N SER A 29 2.30 -25.11 -7.42
CA SER A 29 1.46 -24.33 -6.50
C SER A 29 0.15 -25.07 -6.23
N GLU A 30 -0.16 -25.23 -4.95
CA GLU A 30 -1.40 -25.82 -4.48
C GLU A 30 -2.14 -24.83 -3.59
N MET A 31 -3.41 -24.59 -3.89
CA MET A 31 -4.30 -23.73 -3.12
C MET A 31 -5.26 -24.58 -2.30
N ILE A 32 -5.30 -24.37 -1.00
CA ILE A 32 -6.15 -25.11 -0.06
C ILE A 32 -7.10 -24.13 0.62
N ASP A 33 -8.39 -24.34 0.44
CA ASP A 33 -9.42 -23.59 1.17
C ASP A 33 -9.54 -24.11 2.60
N GLY A 34 -9.14 -23.29 3.56
CA GLY A 34 -9.21 -23.63 4.99
C GLY A 34 -10.63 -23.88 5.49
N GLY A 35 -11.64 -23.31 4.83
CA GLY A 35 -13.04 -23.56 5.14
C GLY A 35 -13.46 -25.02 4.85
N LEU A 36 -12.92 -25.60 3.79
CA LEU A 36 -13.19 -26.98 3.38
C LEU A 36 -12.29 -28.02 4.07
N TYR A 37 -11.07 -27.64 4.40
CA TYR A 37 -10.03 -28.54 4.94
C TYR A 37 -9.60 -28.16 6.36
N GLN A 38 -10.57 -28.10 7.28
CA GLN A 38 -10.37 -27.71 8.69
C GLN A 38 -9.37 -28.62 9.44
N ASN A 39 -9.27 -29.90 9.07
CA ASN A 39 -8.30 -30.82 9.63
C ASN A 39 -6.86 -30.34 9.37
N LEU A 40 -6.56 -29.90 8.15
CA LEU A 40 -5.24 -29.38 7.77
C LEU A 40 -4.91 -28.06 8.46
N ILE A 41 -5.92 -27.21 8.70
CA ILE A 41 -5.77 -25.97 9.48
C ILE A 41 -5.35 -26.29 10.92
N SER A 42 -6.03 -27.26 11.53
CA SER A 42 -5.75 -27.67 12.91
C SER A 42 -4.39 -28.39 13.05
N GLU A 43 -4.06 -29.28 12.12
CA GLU A 43 -2.77 -30.01 12.11
C GLU A 43 -1.55 -29.06 12.02
N ARG A 44 -1.69 -27.93 11.33
CA ARG A 44 -0.62 -26.96 11.10
C ARG A 44 -0.70 -25.74 12.00
N ASP A 45 -1.65 -25.69 12.92
CA ASP A 45 -1.93 -24.55 13.82
C ASP A 45 -2.01 -23.21 13.07
N ILE A 46 -2.77 -23.19 11.96
CA ILE A 46 -2.90 -22.01 11.12
C ILE A 46 -3.84 -21.02 11.79
N GLN A 47 -3.30 -19.86 12.18
CA GLN A 47 -4.02 -18.80 12.90
C GLN A 47 -4.60 -17.73 11.96
N GLY A 48 -4.21 -17.74 10.67
CA GLY A 48 -4.66 -16.72 9.71
C GLY A 48 -4.34 -17.10 8.26
N VAL A 49 -5.01 -16.42 7.32
CA VAL A 49 -4.81 -16.62 5.88
C VAL A 49 -4.60 -15.28 5.18
N PRO A 50 -3.83 -15.25 4.06
CA PRO A 50 -3.13 -16.36 3.43
C PRO A 50 -1.93 -16.85 4.24
N SER A 51 -1.73 -18.17 4.29
CA SER A 51 -0.54 -18.81 4.88
C SER A 51 0.17 -19.64 3.82
N VAL A 52 1.38 -19.24 3.46
CA VAL A 52 2.19 -19.89 2.42
C VAL A 52 3.16 -20.86 3.06
N TYR A 53 3.15 -22.10 2.60
CA TYR A 53 4.09 -23.15 3.00
C TYR A 53 4.97 -23.51 1.81
N LEU A 54 6.27 -23.63 2.03
CA LEU A 54 7.25 -24.10 1.06
C LEU A 54 7.80 -25.45 1.54
N ASN A 55 7.55 -26.49 0.75
CA ASN A 55 7.97 -27.87 1.09
C ASN A 55 7.50 -28.34 2.48
N GLY A 56 6.31 -27.90 2.90
CA GLY A 56 5.72 -28.27 4.18
C GLY A 56 6.06 -27.37 5.36
N GLU A 57 6.98 -26.42 5.22
CA GLU A 57 7.36 -25.45 6.26
C GLU A 57 6.70 -24.10 6.02
N LEU A 58 6.30 -23.41 7.09
CA LEU A 58 5.74 -22.05 6.99
C LEU A 58 6.77 -21.10 6.37
N PHE A 59 6.41 -20.48 5.27
CA PHE A 59 7.28 -19.61 4.49
C PHE A 59 6.89 -18.14 4.56
N ALA A 60 5.59 -17.84 4.44
CA ALA A 60 5.07 -16.48 4.56
C ALA A 60 3.65 -16.49 5.11
N ASN A 61 3.24 -15.40 5.75
CA ASN A 61 1.93 -15.25 6.36
C ASN A 61 1.37 -13.86 6.11
N GLY A 62 0.05 -13.74 5.93
CA GLY A 62 -0.64 -12.49 5.67
C GLY A 62 -0.44 -11.94 4.26
N LYS A 63 -0.74 -10.67 4.07
CA LYS A 63 -0.55 -9.98 2.78
C LYS A 63 0.94 -9.93 2.45
N VAL A 64 1.33 -10.63 1.39
CA VAL A 64 2.70 -10.67 0.89
C VAL A 64 2.68 -10.59 -0.64
N ASP A 65 3.47 -9.68 -1.20
CA ASP A 65 3.59 -9.51 -2.65
C ASP A 65 4.67 -10.43 -3.26
N ALA A 66 4.69 -10.52 -4.59
CA ALA A 66 5.65 -11.36 -5.31
C ALA A 66 7.10 -10.97 -5.03
N ALA A 67 7.40 -9.67 -4.91
CA ALA A 67 8.74 -9.20 -4.59
C ALA A 67 9.21 -9.69 -3.22
N SER A 68 8.35 -9.58 -2.20
CA SER A 68 8.65 -10.09 -0.85
C SER A 68 8.81 -11.61 -0.81
N LEU A 69 8.05 -12.34 -1.64
CA LEU A 69 8.22 -13.80 -1.77
C LEU A 69 9.56 -14.15 -2.42
N ILE A 70 9.98 -13.42 -3.46
CA ILE A 70 11.28 -13.58 -4.11
C ILE A 70 12.42 -13.26 -3.12
N ASP A 71 12.34 -12.13 -2.40
CA ASP A 71 13.34 -11.76 -1.40
C ASP A 71 13.51 -12.87 -0.35
N LYS A 72 12.40 -13.43 0.17
CA LYS A 72 12.42 -14.56 1.11
C LYS A 72 13.02 -15.84 0.51
N LEU A 73 12.81 -16.11 -0.78
CA LEU A 73 13.46 -17.24 -1.46
C LEU A 73 14.96 -17.03 -1.55
N ILE A 74 15.41 -15.82 -1.89
CA ILE A 74 16.83 -15.45 -1.97
C ILE A 74 17.49 -15.49 -0.57
N GLU A 75 16.78 -15.03 0.48
CA GLU A 75 17.28 -15.14 1.86
C GLU A 75 17.49 -16.60 2.27
N ARG A 76 16.59 -17.50 1.85
CA ARG A 76 16.66 -18.94 2.15
C ARG A 76 17.72 -19.65 1.32
N ASP A 77 17.91 -19.24 0.08
CA ASP A 77 18.93 -19.76 -0.84
C ASP A 77 19.65 -18.60 -1.57
N PRO A 78 20.76 -18.07 -1.01
CA PRO A 78 21.52 -16.98 -1.61
C PRO A 78 22.11 -17.31 -2.99
N SER A 79 22.22 -18.60 -3.37
CA SER A 79 22.70 -18.98 -4.70
C SER A 79 21.76 -18.55 -5.82
N LEU A 80 20.48 -18.32 -5.51
CA LEU A 80 19.50 -17.79 -6.47
C LEU A 80 19.86 -16.36 -6.92
N LYS A 81 20.56 -15.60 -6.09
CA LYS A 81 21.05 -14.25 -6.44
C LYS A 81 22.21 -14.33 -7.44
N GLU A 82 23.10 -15.30 -7.28
CA GLU A 82 24.27 -15.48 -8.17
C GLU A 82 23.87 -16.05 -9.54
N ALA A 83 22.83 -16.87 -9.61
CA ALA A 83 22.32 -17.42 -10.86
C ALA A 83 21.75 -16.37 -11.82
N ASN A 84 21.46 -15.17 -11.33
CA ASN A 84 20.80 -14.10 -12.09
C ASN A 84 21.82 -13.10 -12.69
N THR A 85 23.00 -13.53 -13.10
CA THR A 85 23.92 -12.74 -13.95
C THR A 85 23.38 -12.58 -15.38
N GLY A 86 22.05 -12.47 -15.49
CA GLY A 86 21.29 -12.41 -16.72
C GLY A 86 21.68 -11.27 -17.65
N VAL A 87 21.11 -11.28 -18.82
CA VAL A 87 21.36 -10.34 -19.94
C VAL A 87 21.53 -8.91 -19.43
N GLN A 88 22.76 -8.42 -19.47
CA GLN A 88 23.07 -7.05 -19.10
C GLN A 88 22.33 -6.10 -20.06
N LEU A 89 21.40 -5.32 -19.55
CA LEU A 89 20.71 -4.34 -20.37
C LEU A 89 21.70 -3.35 -20.99
N PRO A 90 21.50 -2.94 -22.24
CA PRO A 90 22.29 -1.88 -22.84
C PRO A 90 22.18 -0.61 -21.99
N LEU A 91 23.12 0.31 -22.15
CA LEU A 91 23.06 1.61 -21.47
C LEU A 91 21.70 2.27 -21.72
N GLN A 92 20.98 2.56 -20.65
CA GLN A 92 19.70 3.24 -20.70
C GLN A 92 19.88 4.76 -20.74
N ASP A 93 19.01 5.47 -21.41
CA ASP A 93 18.98 6.94 -21.35
C ASP A 93 18.28 7.40 -20.07
N VAL A 94 17.20 6.70 -19.71
CA VAL A 94 16.40 6.97 -18.49
C VAL A 94 16.06 5.67 -17.79
N THR A 95 16.31 5.62 -16.48
CA THR A 95 15.72 4.60 -15.62
C THR A 95 14.76 5.27 -14.66
N VAL A 96 13.54 4.75 -14.57
CA VAL A 96 12.50 5.23 -13.66
C VAL A 96 12.35 4.23 -12.53
N ILE A 97 12.49 4.69 -11.29
CA ILE A 97 12.24 3.87 -10.09
C ILE A 97 10.84 4.19 -9.58
N GLY A 98 9.95 3.21 -9.66
CA GLY A 98 8.54 3.28 -9.29
C GLY A 98 7.61 3.10 -10.49
N GLY A 99 6.71 2.12 -10.37
CA GLY A 99 5.73 1.73 -11.39
C GLY A 99 4.33 2.33 -11.20
N GLY A 100 4.19 3.33 -10.33
CA GLY A 100 2.93 4.07 -10.14
C GLY A 100 2.65 5.07 -11.27
N PRO A 101 1.51 5.78 -11.24
CA PRO A 101 1.11 6.71 -12.32
C PRO A 101 2.18 7.75 -12.70
N ALA A 102 2.91 8.29 -11.72
CA ALA A 102 3.98 9.26 -11.97
C ALA A 102 5.17 8.64 -12.71
N GLY A 103 5.58 7.43 -12.31
CA GLY A 103 6.65 6.69 -12.98
C GLY A 103 6.27 6.29 -14.38
N VAL A 104 5.06 5.75 -14.57
CA VAL A 104 4.52 5.38 -15.88
C VAL A 104 4.46 6.60 -16.81
N ALA A 105 3.93 7.73 -16.35
CA ALA A 105 3.91 8.96 -17.14
C ALA A 105 5.31 9.39 -17.57
N SER A 106 6.28 9.37 -16.63
CA SER A 106 7.68 9.71 -16.91
C SER A 106 8.30 8.79 -17.94
N ALA A 107 8.04 7.48 -17.84
CA ALA A 107 8.56 6.46 -18.76
C ALA A 107 7.98 6.64 -20.16
N ILE A 108 6.65 6.76 -20.29
CA ILE A 108 5.98 6.94 -21.58
C ILE A 108 6.47 8.19 -22.27
N TYR A 109 6.52 9.34 -21.57
CA TYR A 109 6.99 10.59 -22.20
C TYR A 109 8.46 10.54 -22.60
N SER A 110 9.29 9.81 -21.86
CA SER A 110 10.69 9.57 -22.24
C SER A 110 10.79 8.68 -23.48
N ALA A 111 10.05 7.59 -23.54
CA ALA A 111 10.01 6.68 -24.69
C ALA A 111 9.49 7.37 -25.96
N ARG A 112 8.46 8.22 -25.82
CA ARG A 112 7.95 9.07 -26.93
C ARG A 112 8.98 10.03 -27.51
N LYS A 113 10.06 10.33 -26.81
CA LYS A 113 11.21 11.09 -27.28
C LYS A 113 12.29 10.21 -27.96
N GLY A 114 12.04 8.92 -28.09
CA GLY A 114 12.99 7.96 -28.65
C GLY A 114 14.12 7.56 -27.70
N LEU A 115 13.95 7.81 -26.39
CA LEU A 115 14.92 7.43 -25.37
C LEU A 115 14.75 5.96 -25.00
N LYS A 116 15.86 5.28 -24.68
CA LYS A 116 15.84 3.93 -24.09
C LYS A 116 15.45 4.03 -22.62
N VAL A 117 14.34 3.39 -22.26
CA VAL A 117 13.73 3.53 -20.93
C VAL A 117 13.57 2.18 -20.24
N THR A 118 13.97 2.13 -18.99
CA THR A 118 13.66 1.01 -18.08
C THR A 118 12.87 1.54 -16.90
N VAL A 119 11.80 0.85 -16.54
CA VAL A 119 11.06 1.05 -15.28
C VAL A 119 11.41 -0.07 -14.32
N VAL A 120 11.74 0.27 -13.08
CA VAL A 120 11.99 -0.67 -11.98
C VAL A 120 10.91 -0.49 -10.93
N ALA A 121 10.19 -1.54 -10.57
CA ALA A 121 9.11 -1.49 -9.61
C ALA A 121 8.99 -2.78 -8.78
N GLU A 122 8.68 -2.64 -7.51
CA GLU A 122 8.27 -3.78 -6.67
C GLU A 122 6.92 -4.32 -7.14
N SER A 123 6.03 -3.42 -7.53
CA SER A 123 4.70 -3.72 -8.04
C SER A 123 4.27 -2.63 -9.02
N PHE A 124 3.76 -3.02 -10.17
CA PHE A 124 3.20 -2.09 -11.14
C PHE A 124 1.86 -1.52 -10.63
N GLY A 125 1.59 -0.25 -10.98
CA GLY A 125 0.41 0.49 -10.54
C GLY A 125 0.62 1.26 -9.23
N GLY A 126 1.55 0.85 -8.36
CA GLY A 126 1.76 1.50 -7.06
C GLY A 126 0.52 1.39 -6.15
N GLN A 127 0.33 2.34 -5.24
CA GLN A 127 -0.79 2.33 -4.29
C GLN A 127 -2.18 2.44 -4.96
N VAL A 128 -2.26 3.00 -6.16
CA VAL A 128 -3.54 3.20 -6.84
C VAL A 128 -4.25 1.89 -7.16
N LYS A 129 -3.51 0.79 -7.30
CA LYS A 129 -4.07 -0.53 -7.58
C LYS A 129 -5.05 -1.02 -6.49
N ASP A 130 -4.84 -0.58 -5.24
CA ASP A 130 -5.65 -0.98 -4.08
C ASP A 130 -6.87 -0.07 -3.87
N THR A 131 -7.05 0.96 -4.70
CA THR A 131 -8.16 1.92 -4.59
C THR A 131 -9.42 1.37 -5.23
N MET A 132 -10.50 1.20 -4.45
CA MET A 132 -11.76 0.61 -4.94
C MET A 132 -12.58 1.54 -5.82
N GLY A 133 -12.46 2.85 -5.65
CA GLY A 133 -13.16 3.85 -6.45
C GLY A 133 -12.29 5.09 -6.66
N ILE A 134 -12.20 5.55 -7.91
CA ILE A 134 -11.45 6.74 -8.30
C ILE A 134 -12.40 7.64 -9.07
N GLU A 135 -12.72 8.82 -8.52
CA GLU A 135 -13.64 9.82 -9.09
C GLU A 135 -12.98 11.21 -9.25
N ASN A 136 -11.71 11.32 -8.85
CA ASN A 136 -10.93 12.56 -8.87
C ASN A 136 -9.86 12.63 -9.97
N LEU A 137 -9.85 11.67 -10.89
CA LEU A 137 -8.96 11.70 -12.05
C LEU A 137 -9.61 12.51 -13.18
N ILE A 138 -9.02 13.65 -13.54
CA ILE A 138 -9.54 14.51 -14.61
C ILE A 138 -9.67 13.71 -15.91
N SER A 139 -10.78 13.86 -16.61
CA SER A 139 -11.22 13.16 -17.83
C SER A 139 -11.68 11.72 -17.63
N VAL A 140 -11.58 11.16 -16.44
CA VAL A 140 -12.09 9.84 -16.08
C VAL A 140 -13.10 10.01 -14.93
N PRO A 141 -14.39 10.13 -15.20
CA PRO A 141 -15.39 10.45 -14.18
C PRO A 141 -15.49 9.40 -13.08
N LYS A 142 -15.26 8.13 -13.45
CA LYS A 142 -15.27 7.01 -12.52
C LYS A 142 -14.45 5.86 -13.07
N THR A 143 -13.60 5.29 -12.23
CA THR A 143 -12.84 4.07 -12.51
C THR A 143 -12.49 3.37 -11.20
N THR A 144 -11.82 2.22 -11.29
CA THR A 144 -11.23 1.52 -10.15
C THR A 144 -9.71 1.50 -10.28
N GLY A 145 -9.01 1.26 -9.17
CA GLY A 145 -7.55 1.11 -9.20
C GLY A 145 -7.08 0.02 -10.16
N PRO A 146 -7.63 -1.21 -10.09
CA PRO A 146 -7.27 -2.27 -11.04
C PRO A 146 -7.51 -1.91 -12.51
N GLU A 147 -8.63 -1.26 -12.82
CA GLU A 147 -8.93 -0.81 -14.18
C GLU A 147 -7.95 0.26 -14.66
N LEU A 148 -7.66 1.25 -13.84
CA LEU A 148 -6.67 2.28 -14.15
C LEU A 148 -5.28 1.68 -14.37
N VAL A 149 -4.88 0.73 -13.52
CA VAL A 149 -3.57 0.05 -13.66
C VAL A 149 -3.52 -0.79 -14.93
N GLY A 150 -4.62 -1.46 -15.30
CA GLY A 150 -4.74 -2.16 -16.59
C GLY A 150 -4.50 -1.23 -17.79
N ASN A 151 -5.16 -0.07 -17.79
CA ASN A 151 -4.99 0.95 -18.84
C ASN A 151 -3.56 1.52 -18.88
N LEU A 152 -2.93 1.71 -17.71
CA LEU A 152 -1.53 2.15 -17.63
C LEU A 152 -0.58 1.10 -18.20
N MET A 153 -0.82 -0.20 -17.94
CA MET A 153 -0.01 -1.29 -18.47
C MET A 153 -0.15 -1.40 -19.99
N GLU A 154 -1.38 -1.33 -20.53
CA GLU A 154 -1.59 -1.30 -21.99
C GLU A 154 -0.80 -0.14 -22.61
N HIS A 155 -0.88 1.04 -22.04
CA HIS A 155 -0.19 2.22 -22.54
C HIS A 155 1.34 2.09 -22.48
N VAL A 156 1.90 1.44 -21.46
CA VAL A 156 3.34 1.12 -21.39
C VAL A 156 3.73 0.15 -22.50
N ASN A 157 2.91 -0.85 -22.76
CA ASN A 157 3.18 -1.88 -23.76
C ASN A 157 3.15 -1.36 -25.22
N ASP A 158 2.54 -0.19 -25.46
CA ASP A 158 2.59 0.48 -26.78
C ASP A 158 3.98 1.05 -27.11
N TYR A 159 4.91 1.08 -26.15
CA TYR A 159 6.26 1.63 -26.32
C TYR A 159 7.32 0.60 -25.97
N ASP A 160 8.54 0.80 -26.52
CA ASP A 160 9.73 0.00 -26.20
C ASP A 160 10.29 0.43 -24.81
N ILE A 161 9.55 0.04 -23.77
CA ILE A 161 9.90 0.28 -22.36
C ILE A 161 10.24 -1.06 -21.72
N THR A 162 11.45 -1.22 -21.21
CA THR A 162 11.78 -2.40 -20.40
C THR A 162 11.19 -2.27 -19.02
N LEU A 163 10.35 -3.21 -18.62
CA LEU A 163 9.76 -3.26 -17.28
C LEU A 163 10.44 -4.33 -16.43
N LYS A 164 10.98 -3.93 -15.28
CA LYS A 164 11.56 -4.78 -14.25
C LYS A 164 10.65 -4.73 -13.03
N GLU A 165 9.82 -5.76 -12.89
CA GLU A 165 8.88 -5.90 -11.78
C GLU A 165 9.40 -6.87 -10.72
N HIS A 166 8.80 -6.80 -9.55
CA HIS A 166 9.09 -7.67 -8.40
C HIS A 166 10.55 -7.58 -7.93
N VAL A 167 11.17 -6.42 -8.13
CA VAL A 167 12.55 -6.15 -7.71
C VAL A 167 12.64 -4.79 -7.02
N ARG A 168 13.58 -4.70 -6.08
CA ARG A 168 13.91 -3.45 -5.36
C ARG A 168 15.25 -2.91 -5.84
N VAL A 169 15.41 -1.60 -5.72
CA VAL A 169 16.70 -0.97 -5.83
C VAL A 169 17.42 -1.04 -4.49
N GLU A 170 18.58 -1.72 -4.45
CA GLU A 170 19.40 -1.83 -3.25
C GLU A 170 20.43 -0.72 -3.17
N ASN A 171 21.05 -0.36 -4.31
CA ASN A 171 22.12 0.64 -4.35
C ASN A 171 22.10 1.45 -5.64
N ILE A 172 22.56 2.69 -5.55
CA ILE A 172 22.73 3.58 -6.68
C ILE A 172 24.12 4.24 -6.58
N GLU A 173 24.99 3.87 -7.50
CA GLU A 173 26.30 4.51 -7.64
C GLU A 173 26.17 5.77 -8.50
N LYS A 174 26.69 6.88 -7.98
CA LYS A 174 26.66 8.19 -8.63
C LYS A 174 27.75 8.29 -9.70
N GLY A 175 27.49 9.03 -10.77
CA GLY A 175 28.42 9.29 -11.86
C GLY A 175 27.72 9.90 -13.08
N ASN A 176 28.47 10.17 -14.14
CA ASN A 176 27.89 10.57 -15.43
C ASN A 176 26.99 9.46 -15.99
N VAL A 177 27.38 8.22 -15.81
CA VAL A 177 26.54 7.03 -15.93
C VAL A 177 26.37 6.49 -14.52
N LYS A 178 25.12 6.29 -14.12
CA LYS A 178 24.75 5.72 -12.81
C LYS A 178 24.64 4.22 -12.95
N THR A 179 25.04 3.48 -11.93
CA THR A 179 24.80 2.03 -11.83
C THR A 179 23.79 1.78 -10.75
N ILE A 180 22.68 1.14 -11.10
CA ILE A 180 21.59 0.78 -10.19
C ILE A 180 21.69 -0.72 -9.96
N THR A 181 21.88 -1.13 -8.70
CA THR A 181 21.89 -2.54 -8.30
C THR A 181 20.53 -2.92 -7.76
N LEU A 182 19.94 -3.98 -8.29
CA LEU A 182 18.65 -4.52 -7.89
C LEU A 182 18.81 -5.63 -6.83
N SER A 183 17.74 -5.92 -6.09
CA SER A 183 17.69 -7.02 -5.10
C SER A 183 17.99 -8.39 -5.74
N SER A 184 17.69 -8.55 -7.02
CA SER A 184 18.08 -9.73 -7.82
C SER A 184 19.58 -9.86 -8.07
N GLY A 185 20.41 -8.85 -7.75
CA GLY A 185 21.81 -8.76 -8.12
C GLY A 185 22.07 -8.19 -9.52
N GLU A 186 21.04 -8.01 -10.34
CA GLU A 186 21.16 -7.40 -11.66
C GLU A 186 21.57 -5.93 -11.55
N GLN A 187 22.35 -5.45 -12.52
CA GLN A 187 22.79 -4.06 -12.60
C GLN A 187 22.26 -3.38 -13.87
N ILE A 188 21.73 -2.18 -13.68
CA ILE A 188 21.25 -1.32 -14.76
C ILE A 188 22.14 -0.08 -14.82
N ARG A 189 22.74 0.16 -15.99
CA ARG A 189 23.51 1.38 -16.26
C ARG A 189 22.60 2.41 -16.93
N THR A 190 22.57 3.64 -16.41
CA THR A 190 21.68 4.69 -16.92
C THR A 190 22.33 6.07 -16.91
N ARG A 191 21.97 6.92 -17.88
CA ARG A 191 22.41 8.34 -17.94
C ARG A 191 21.61 9.20 -16.98
N SER A 192 20.30 8.99 -16.92
CA SER A 192 19.36 9.76 -16.09
C SER A 192 18.52 8.84 -15.22
N LEU A 193 18.16 9.34 -14.06
CA LEU A 193 17.34 8.64 -13.09
C LEU A 193 16.13 9.51 -12.72
N VAL A 194 14.95 8.93 -12.78
CA VAL A 194 13.71 9.50 -12.26
C VAL A 194 13.28 8.69 -11.04
N VAL A 195 13.16 9.35 -9.89
CA VAL A 195 12.70 8.72 -8.65
C VAL A 195 11.21 9.04 -8.48
N ALA A 196 10.38 8.02 -8.64
CA ALA A 196 8.92 8.09 -8.55
C ALA A 196 8.35 7.01 -7.63
N THR A 197 9.05 6.78 -6.51
CA THR A 197 8.79 5.68 -5.56
C THR A 197 7.48 5.82 -4.78
N GLY A 198 6.84 6.99 -4.85
CA GLY A 198 5.62 7.26 -4.11
C GLY A 198 5.87 7.36 -2.62
N ALA A 199 4.85 7.00 -1.85
CA ALA A 199 4.88 7.03 -0.40
C ALA A 199 4.13 5.82 0.16
N ARG A 200 4.42 5.43 1.40
CA ARG A 200 3.63 4.45 2.15
C ARG A 200 3.10 5.13 3.40
N TRP A 201 1.80 5.04 3.58
CA TRP A 201 1.15 5.52 4.80
C TRP A 201 1.59 4.69 5.99
N ARG A 202 1.82 5.33 7.11
CA ARG A 202 2.00 4.63 8.38
C ARG A 202 0.67 4.10 8.86
N GLU A 203 0.67 2.82 9.22
CA GLU A 203 -0.46 2.18 9.88
C GLU A 203 -0.38 2.41 11.40
N LEU A 204 -1.53 2.46 12.05
CA LEU A 204 -1.63 2.50 13.51
C LEU A 204 -1.20 1.16 14.13
N GLY A 205 -1.43 0.06 13.41
CA GLY A 205 -1.17 -1.29 13.87
C GLY A 205 -2.16 -1.76 14.94
N VAL A 206 -3.39 -1.25 14.90
CA VAL A 206 -4.44 -1.63 15.86
C VAL A 206 -5.43 -2.61 15.24
N PRO A 207 -6.10 -3.46 16.06
CA PRO A 207 -7.17 -4.32 15.58
C PRO A 207 -8.25 -3.54 14.83
N GLY A 208 -8.77 -4.09 13.73
CA GLY A 208 -9.80 -3.49 12.91
C GLY A 208 -9.30 -2.47 11.88
N GLU A 209 -8.01 -2.06 11.92
CA GLU A 209 -7.48 -1.13 10.93
C GLU A 209 -7.40 -1.76 9.55
N ARG A 210 -6.61 -2.82 9.40
CA ARG A 210 -6.36 -3.46 8.09
C ARG A 210 -7.60 -4.11 7.51
N GLU A 211 -8.41 -4.71 8.35
CA GLU A 211 -9.63 -5.43 7.97
C GLU A 211 -10.68 -4.50 7.37
N ASN A 212 -10.63 -3.21 7.72
CA ASN A 212 -11.61 -2.22 7.30
C ASN A 212 -11.06 -1.16 6.34
N VAL A 213 -9.88 -1.35 5.77
CA VAL A 213 -9.37 -0.47 4.70
C VAL A 213 -10.33 -0.50 3.51
N GLY A 214 -10.79 0.68 3.08
CA GLY A 214 -11.83 0.84 2.05
C GLY A 214 -13.27 0.59 2.53
N ASN A 215 -13.46 0.13 3.78
CA ASN A 215 -14.76 -0.11 4.41
C ASN A 215 -14.98 0.78 5.64
N GLY A 216 -14.37 1.94 5.66
CA GLY A 216 -14.44 2.92 6.74
C GLY A 216 -13.09 3.36 7.27
N VAL A 217 -12.01 2.61 7.02
CA VAL A 217 -10.64 3.08 7.26
C VAL A 217 -10.05 3.61 5.96
N ALA A 218 -9.48 4.81 6.00
CA ALA A 218 -8.91 5.51 4.87
C ALA A 218 -7.60 6.24 5.24
N TYR A 219 -6.75 6.46 4.23
CA TYR A 219 -5.49 7.19 4.39
C TYR A 219 -5.43 8.45 3.53
N CYS A 220 -6.39 8.66 2.63
CA CYS A 220 -6.45 9.80 1.74
C CYS A 220 -7.75 10.60 1.95
N PRO A 221 -7.72 11.75 2.66
CA PRO A 221 -8.91 12.57 2.88
C PRO A 221 -9.56 13.07 1.59
N HIS A 222 -8.75 13.48 0.61
CA HIS A 222 -9.23 13.97 -0.69
C HIS A 222 -9.86 12.88 -1.56
N CYS A 223 -9.36 11.63 -1.42
CA CYS A 223 -9.86 10.49 -2.19
C CYS A 223 -11.19 9.98 -1.63
N ASP A 224 -11.22 9.77 -0.32
CA ASP A 224 -12.28 9.01 0.35
C ASP A 224 -13.29 9.91 1.09
N GLY A 225 -12.91 11.17 1.41
CA GLY A 225 -13.76 12.12 2.13
C GLY A 225 -15.18 12.26 1.57
N PRO A 226 -15.39 12.36 0.24
CA PRO A 226 -16.72 12.46 -0.36
C PRO A 226 -17.67 11.32 -0.01
N PHE A 227 -17.17 10.10 0.26
CA PHE A 227 -17.99 8.94 0.67
C PHE A 227 -18.56 9.05 2.09
N PHE A 228 -18.02 9.98 2.88
CA PHE A 228 -18.44 10.25 4.26
C PHE A 228 -19.29 11.52 4.41
N LYS A 229 -19.80 12.05 3.30
CA LYS A 229 -20.65 13.26 3.32
C LYS A 229 -21.79 13.12 4.34
N GLY A 230 -21.88 14.09 5.25
CA GLY A 230 -22.92 14.16 6.28
C GLY A 230 -22.78 13.14 7.41
N LYS A 231 -21.65 12.40 7.50
CA LYS A 231 -21.36 11.44 8.57
C LYS A 231 -20.35 12.00 9.55
N ASP A 232 -20.26 11.37 10.72
CA ASP A 232 -19.24 11.66 11.73
C ASP A 232 -18.00 10.81 11.42
N VAL A 233 -16.80 11.42 11.45
CA VAL A 233 -15.54 10.73 11.17
C VAL A 233 -14.45 11.07 12.18
N ALA A 234 -13.43 10.23 12.27
CA ALA A 234 -12.20 10.48 13.01
C ALA A 234 -11.04 10.77 12.08
N VAL A 235 -10.12 11.61 12.55
CA VAL A 235 -8.76 11.76 12.03
C VAL A 235 -7.77 11.39 13.11
N ILE A 236 -6.86 10.46 12.83
CA ILE A 236 -5.84 10.03 13.77
C ILE A 236 -4.52 10.71 13.42
N GLY A 237 -4.04 11.56 14.32
CA GLY A 237 -2.82 12.35 14.17
C GLY A 237 -3.06 13.85 14.25
N GLY A 238 -2.31 14.54 15.09
CA GLY A 238 -2.37 15.99 15.32
C GLY A 238 -1.16 16.75 14.80
N GLY A 239 -0.48 16.22 13.76
CA GLY A 239 0.51 16.94 12.96
C GLY A 239 -0.14 17.73 11.83
N ASN A 240 0.68 18.38 10.97
CA ASN A 240 0.18 19.17 9.84
C ASN A 240 -0.81 18.36 8.97
N SER A 241 -0.41 17.17 8.54
CA SER A 241 -1.27 16.32 7.69
C SER A 241 -2.61 15.98 8.34
N GLY A 242 -2.63 15.72 9.65
CA GLY A 242 -3.87 15.40 10.37
C GLY A 242 -4.80 16.61 10.51
N ILE A 243 -4.25 17.78 10.82
CA ILE A 243 -5.06 19.00 10.96
C ILE A 243 -5.53 19.51 9.60
N GLU A 244 -4.71 19.45 8.56
CA GLU A 244 -5.14 19.73 7.17
C GLU A 244 -6.26 18.79 6.73
N ALA A 245 -6.10 17.49 6.98
CA ALA A 245 -7.14 16.50 6.71
C ALA A 245 -8.46 16.80 7.45
N ALA A 246 -8.38 17.21 8.71
CA ALA A 246 -9.55 17.57 9.49
C ALA A 246 -10.25 18.82 8.93
N LEU A 247 -9.50 19.82 8.50
CA LEU A 247 -10.03 21.03 7.89
C LEU A 247 -10.73 20.74 6.55
N ASP A 248 -10.13 19.89 5.70
CA ASP A 248 -10.70 19.49 4.42
C ASP A 248 -11.98 18.68 4.62
N LEU A 249 -11.93 17.69 5.49
CA LEU A 249 -13.09 16.85 5.80
C LEU A 249 -14.24 17.64 6.43
N ALA A 250 -13.95 18.62 7.28
CA ALA A 250 -14.96 19.46 7.92
C ALA A 250 -15.85 20.23 6.91
N GLY A 251 -15.36 20.44 5.68
CA GLY A 251 -16.16 21.01 4.60
C GLY A 251 -17.14 20.05 3.93
N ILE A 252 -17.05 18.75 4.22
CA ILE A 252 -17.77 17.68 3.52
C ILE A 252 -18.64 16.86 4.50
N VAL A 253 -18.08 16.49 5.65
CA VAL A 253 -18.69 15.59 6.63
C VAL A 253 -19.51 16.36 7.66
N LYS A 254 -20.26 15.66 8.49
CA LYS A 254 -21.06 16.28 9.57
C LYS A 254 -20.16 16.77 10.71
N SER A 255 -19.25 15.93 11.19
CA SER A 255 -18.26 16.30 12.21
C SER A 255 -16.95 15.52 12.06
N VAL A 256 -15.88 16.11 12.56
CA VAL A 256 -14.54 15.51 12.59
C VAL A 256 -14.04 15.49 14.01
N THR A 257 -13.64 14.32 14.51
CA THR A 257 -12.90 14.20 15.77
C THR A 257 -11.45 13.87 15.50
N VAL A 258 -10.53 14.77 15.85
CA VAL A 258 -9.10 14.55 15.75
C VAL A 258 -8.59 13.91 17.03
N PHE A 259 -7.90 12.76 16.90
CA PHE A 259 -7.24 12.08 18.01
C PHE A 259 -5.74 12.29 17.93
N GLU A 260 -5.16 12.91 18.97
CA GLU A 260 -3.73 13.09 19.10
C GLU A 260 -3.20 12.32 20.30
N PHE A 261 -2.21 11.48 20.05
CA PHE A 261 -1.55 10.65 21.08
C PHE A 261 -0.82 11.47 22.12
N MET A 262 -0.22 12.60 21.73
CA MET A 262 0.56 13.48 22.61
C MET A 262 -0.35 14.50 23.33
N PRO A 263 0.13 15.12 24.44
CA PRO A 263 -0.61 16.16 25.14
C PRO A 263 -0.74 17.47 24.33
N THR A 264 0.05 17.63 23.29
CA THR A 264 0.09 18.82 22.43
C THR A 264 0.06 18.44 20.96
N LEU A 265 -0.59 19.23 20.14
CA LEU A 265 -0.53 19.11 18.69
C LEU A 265 0.86 19.46 18.18
N LYS A 266 1.26 18.83 17.08
CA LYS A 266 2.53 19.11 16.39
C LYS A 266 2.34 19.87 15.08
N ALA A 267 1.12 20.23 14.75
CA ALA A 267 0.82 21.05 13.58
C ALA A 267 1.28 22.51 13.79
N ASP A 268 1.45 23.20 12.68
CA ASP A 268 1.72 24.63 12.67
C ASP A 268 0.55 25.39 13.30
N GLN A 269 0.87 26.45 14.07
CA GLN A 269 -0.14 27.20 14.83
C GLN A 269 -1.26 27.75 13.94
N VAL A 270 -0.96 28.16 12.73
CA VAL A 270 -1.96 28.67 11.78
C VAL A 270 -3.02 27.64 11.43
N LEU A 271 -2.64 26.36 11.34
CA LEU A 271 -3.59 25.26 11.08
C LEU A 271 -4.44 24.96 12.31
N ILE A 272 -3.80 24.95 13.50
CA ILE A 272 -4.48 24.74 14.77
C ILE A 272 -5.54 25.82 14.98
N ASP A 273 -5.18 27.11 14.79
CA ASP A 273 -6.09 28.24 14.93
C ASP A 273 -7.28 28.18 13.95
N GLN A 274 -7.08 27.60 12.77
CA GLN A 274 -8.16 27.38 11.80
C GLN A 274 -9.08 26.25 12.22
N ALA A 275 -8.52 25.15 12.71
CA ALA A 275 -9.30 24.01 13.19
C ALA A 275 -10.14 24.35 14.41
N GLU A 276 -9.58 25.09 15.38
CA GLU A 276 -10.28 25.54 16.59
C GLU A 276 -11.45 26.51 16.32
N LYS A 277 -11.45 27.18 15.16
CA LYS A 277 -12.56 28.04 14.72
C LYS A 277 -13.71 27.29 14.06
N ARG A 278 -13.57 26.01 13.82
CA ARG A 278 -14.58 25.18 13.16
C ARG A 278 -15.47 24.51 14.21
N ASP A 279 -16.74 24.84 14.22
CA ASP A 279 -17.71 24.28 15.18
C ASP A 279 -17.90 22.76 15.06
N ASN A 280 -17.54 22.18 13.90
CA ASN A 280 -17.66 20.74 13.62
C ASN A 280 -16.32 19.99 13.69
N ILE A 281 -15.28 20.59 14.26
CA ILE A 281 -14.01 19.90 14.57
C ILE A 281 -13.85 19.83 16.08
N THR A 282 -13.65 18.62 16.59
CA THR A 282 -13.29 18.36 17.99
C THR A 282 -11.89 17.77 18.06
N ILE A 283 -11.04 18.26 18.96
CA ILE A 283 -9.68 17.76 19.13
C ILE A 283 -9.54 17.10 20.51
N ILE A 284 -9.22 15.82 20.52
CA ILE A 284 -8.96 15.02 21.72
C ILE A 284 -7.47 14.70 21.79
N LYS A 285 -6.78 15.27 22.78
CA LYS A 285 -5.35 15.06 23.05
C LYS A 285 -5.16 13.95 24.07
N ASN A 286 -3.95 13.42 24.20
CA ASN A 286 -3.62 12.28 25.07
C ASN A 286 -4.46 11.02 24.74
N ALA A 287 -4.90 10.85 23.52
CA ALA A 287 -5.79 9.78 23.09
C ALA A 287 -5.00 8.71 22.32
N ALA A 288 -4.88 7.53 22.90
CA ALA A 288 -4.31 6.36 22.25
C ALA A 288 -5.42 5.54 21.60
N THR A 289 -5.47 5.48 20.29
CA THR A 289 -6.38 4.57 19.58
C THR A 289 -6.05 3.12 19.95
N ARG A 290 -7.07 2.36 20.37
CA ARG A 290 -6.94 0.96 20.80
C ARG A 290 -7.39 -0.03 19.73
N GLN A 291 -8.54 0.25 19.12
CA GLN A 291 -9.11 -0.57 18.05
C GLN A 291 -10.14 0.21 17.25
N ILE A 292 -10.38 -0.25 16.03
CA ILE A 292 -11.45 0.23 15.16
C ILE A 292 -12.54 -0.83 15.11
N LEU A 293 -13.75 -0.45 15.47
CA LEU A 293 -14.89 -1.35 15.54
C LEU A 293 -15.67 -1.29 14.22
N ALA A 294 -16.15 -2.45 13.79
CA ALA A 294 -16.95 -2.57 12.58
C ALA A 294 -18.13 -3.52 12.81
N GLU A 295 -19.24 -3.20 12.21
CA GLU A 295 -20.44 -4.03 12.19
C GLU A 295 -20.93 -4.17 10.74
N ASN A 296 -21.31 -5.40 10.34
CA ASN A 296 -21.76 -5.70 8.98
C ASN A 296 -20.76 -5.27 7.88
N GLY A 297 -19.45 -5.39 8.17
CA GLY A 297 -18.36 -5.06 7.25
C GLY A 297 -18.14 -3.56 7.04
N LYS A 298 -18.61 -2.71 7.95
CA LYS A 298 -18.38 -1.26 7.90
C LYS A 298 -17.99 -0.74 9.27
N VAL A 299 -17.06 0.19 9.31
CA VAL A 299 -16.68 0.89 10.55
C VAL A 299 -17.92 1.58 11.14
N ASN A 300 -18.14 1.39 12.44
CA ASN A 300 -19.21 2.01 13.20
C ASN A 300 -18.75 2.72 14.47
N ALA A 301 -17.54 2.44 14.98
CA ALA A 301 -16.99 3.13 16.13
C ALA A 301 -15.45 3.02 16.20
N ILE A 302 -14.85 3.84 17.05
CA ILE A 302 -13.44 3.75 17.46
C ILE A 302 -13.36 3.65 18.97
N GLU A 303 -12.49 2.81 19.47
CA GLU A 303 -12.11 2.74 20.88
C GLU A 303 -10.77 3.41 21.09
N TYR A 304 -10.70 4.31 22.06
CA TYR A 304 -9.48 4.99 22.45
C TYR A 304 -9.34 5.06 23.97
N GLN A 305 -8.10 5.16 24.43
CA GLN A 305 -7.76 5.35 25.83
C GLN A 305 -7.29 6.78 26.06
N ASP A 306 -7.88 7.46 27.02
CA ASP A 306 -7.31 8.68 27.57
C ASP A 306 -6.06 8.30 28.39
N ARG A 307 -4.89 8.74 27.93
CA ARG A 307 -3.59 8.43 28.54
C ARG A 307 -3.34 9.16 29.84
N SER A 308 -4.12 10.17 30.15
CA SER A 308 -4.02 10.91 31.43
C SER A 308 -4.79 10.24 32.56
N THR A 309 -5.94 9.62 32.25
CA THR A 309 -6.80 8.94 33.23
C THR A 309 -6.71 7.42 33.14
N ASN A 310 -6.23 6.87 32.02
CA ASN A 310 -6.30 5.46 31.64
C ASN A 310 -7.71 4.94 31.36
N GLU A 311 -8.68 5.82 31.29
CA GLU A 311 -10.05 5.44 30.94
C GLU A 311 -10.17 5.10 29.46
N VAL A 312 -10.99 4.10 29.14
CA VAL A 312 -11.27 3.67 27.78
C VAL A 312 -12.64 4.19 27.37
N HIS A 313 -12.68 4.80 26.20
CA HIS A 313 -13.87 5.41 25.64
C HIS A 313 -14.17 4.85 24.27
N THR A 314 -15.43 4.78 23.91
CA THR A 314 -15.89 4.42 22.56
C THR A 314 -16.61 5.63 21.95
N LEU A 315 -16.29 5.94 20.70
CA LEU A 315 -16.94 7.00 19.93
C LEU A 315 -17.53 6.40 18.66
N ASP A 316 -18.85 6.56 18.50
CA ASP A 316 -19.56 6.14 17.29
C ASP A 316 -19.21 7.07 16.12
N LEU A 317 -18.88 6.49 14.98
CA LEU A 317 -18.53 7.19 13.76
C LEU A 317 -18.57 6.25 12.54
N ALA A 318 -18.54 6.81 11.33
CA ALA A 318 -18.65 6.03 10.11
C ALA A 318 -17.32 5.84 9.39
N GLY A 319 -16.26 6.56 9.79
CA GLY A 319 -14.97 6.46 9.13
C GLY A 319 -13.80 6.98 9.95
N VAL A 320 -12.64 6.39 9.72
CA VAL A 320 -11.37 6.72 10.38
C VAL A 320 -10.32 7.03 9.32
N PHE A 321 -9.78 8.24 9.36
CA PHE A 321 -8.70 8.70 8.49
C PHE A 321 -7.38 8.69 9.26
N VAL A 322 -6.45 7.82 8.85
CA VAL A 322 -5.17 7.66 9.54
C VAL A 322 -4.15 8.61 8.94
N GLN A 323 -3.66 9.58 9.73
CA GLN A 323 -2.78 10.68 9.32
C GLN A 323 -1.57 10.83 10.25
N ILE A 324 -0.87 9.71 10.51
CA ILE A 324 0.29 9.66 11.42
C ILE A 324 1.65 9.69 10.71
N GLY A 325 1.65 10.09 9.46
CA GLY A 325 2.84 10.29 8.61
C GLY A 325 2.97 9.26 7.48
N LEU A 326 4.07 9.40 6.75
CA LEU A 326 4.48 8.58 5.62
C LEU A 326 5.68 7.70 5.98
#